data_126ca34f5847f246e06242073e664418
#
_entry.id   126ca34f5847f246e06242073e664418
#
_cell.length_a   1.000
_cell.length_b   1.000
_cell.length_c   1.000
_cell.angle_alpha   90.00
_cell.angle_beta   90.00
_cell.angle_gamma   90.00
#
_symmetry.space_group_name_H-M   'P 1'
#
loop_
_entity.id
_entity.type
_entity.pdbx_description
1 polymer ?
#
loop_
_entity_poly.entity_id
_entity_poly.type
_entity_poly.pdbx_seq_one_letter_code
_entity_poly.pdbx_strand_id
1 'polypeptide(L)'
;MKHIALPILAVFALLSASLFPSFDAAADDQTCVLKADTEDVHVYVQDKDDDGNDQDKVFEGWIKAGQEVQIRSQTGRISYSYKERSDDRSYGDNHAECKDGDIIRVP
;
A
#
# COMPACT_ATOMS: atom_id res chain seq x y z
N MET A 1 -15.75 -34.23 -37.21
CA MET A 1 -15.62 -34.10 -36.75
C MET A 1 -15.49 -33.43 -35.87
N LYS A 2 -15.65 -33.31 -35.82
CA LYS A 2 -15.64 -32.80 -35.21
C LYS A 2 -15.39 -32.62 -34.11
N HIS A 3 -15.42 -32.73 -33.65
CA HIS A 3 -15.37 -32.65 -32.63
C HIS A 3 -14.45 -32.38 -31.88
N ILE A 4 -14.12 -32.44 -32.09
CA ILE A 4 -13.00 -32.43 -31.73
C ILE A 4 -12.53 -31.21 -31.17
N ALA A 5 -12.68 -30.27 -31.73
CA ALA A 5 -12.24 -28.98 -31.36
C ALA A 5 -12.65 -28.64 -30.01
N LEU A 6 -13.66 -29.14 -29.62
CA LEU A 6 -14.14 -28.86 -28.43
C LEU A 6 -13.27 -28.90 -27.28
N PRO A 7 -12.61 -29.87 -27.10
CA PRO A 7 -11.86 -30.02 -25.89
C PRO A 7 -10.93 -28.94 -25.67
N ILE A 8 -10.47 -28.44 -26.67
CA ILE A 8 -9.56 -27.41 -26.57
C ILE A 8 -10.02 -26.29 -25.87
N LEU A 9 -11.17 -25.95 -26.08
CA LEU A 9 -11.71 -24.86 -25.50
C LEU A 9 -11.62 -24.93 -24.08
N ALA A 10 -11.95 -26.00 -23.62
CA ALA A 10 -12.02 -26.13 -22.23
C ALA A 10 -10.70 -25.82 -21.64
N VAL A 11 -9.75 -26.20 -22.26
CA VAL A 11 -8.49 -26.00 -21.76
C VAL A 11 -8.14 -24.63 -21.54
N PHE A 12 -8.31 -23.81 -22.59
CA PHE A 12 -7.92 -22.53 -22.51
C PHE A 12 -8.57 -21.81 -21.44
N ALA A 13 -9.69 -22.19 -21.17
CA ALA A 13 -10.41 -21.44 -20.21
C ALA A 13 -9.73 -21.63 -18.90
N LEU A 14 -9.23 -22.77 -18.64
CA LEU A 14 -8.65 -22.99 -17.42
C LEU A 14 -7.41 -22.28 -17.21
N LEU A 15 -6.67 -22.18 -18.20
CA LEU A 15 -5.48 -21.50 -18.11
C LEU A 15 -5.57 -20.16 -17.61
N SER A 16 -6.44 -19.45 -18.09
CA SER A 16 -6.53 -18.08 -17.73
C SER A 16 -6.68 -17.99 -16.26
N ALA A 17 -7.34 -18.88 -15.68
CA ALA A 17 -7.57 -18.77 -14.28
C ALA A 17 -6.32 -19.06 -13.53
N SER A 18 -5.53 -19.88 -14.01
CA SER A 18 -4.41 -20.29 -13.25
C SER A 18 -3.39 -19.21 -13.04
N LEU A 19 -3.55 -18.14 -13.71
CA LEU A 19 -2.59 -17.10 -13.56
C LEU A 19 -2.79 -16.35 -12.31
N PHE A 20 -3.94 -16.45 -11.76
CA PHE A 20 -4.28 -15.68 -10.68
C PHE A 20 -3.62 -15.98 -9.37
N PRO A 21 -2.99 -17.05 -9.20
CA PRO A 21 -2.41 -17.33 -7.90
C PRO A 21 -1.57 -16.21 -7.40
N SER A 22 -0.93 -15.56 -8.28
CA SER A 22 -0.08 -14.49 -7.82
C SER A 22 -0.91 -13.38 -7.25
N PHE A 23 -2.16 -13.32 -7.57
CA PHE A 23 -2.96 -12.27 -7.06
C PHE A 23 -3.30 -12.53 -5.63
N ASP A 24 -3.33 -13.76 -5.23
CA ASP A 24 -3.70 -14.09 -3.90
C ASP A 24 -2.71 -13.54 -2.92
N ALA A 25 -1.48 -13.53 -3.30
CA ALA A 25 -0.47 -13.04 -2.40
C ALA A 25 -0.67 -11.57 -2.19
N ALA A 26 -1.06 -10.90 -3.22
CA ALA A 26 -1.25 -9.50 -3.11
C ALA A 26 -2.56 -9.16 -2.42
N ALA A 27 -3.43 -10.10 -2.35
CA ALA A 27 -4.73 -9.83 -1.75
C ALA A 27 -4.63 -9.47 -0.29
N ASP A 28 -3.58 -9.87 0.37
CA ASP A 28 -3.42 -9.54 1.77
C ASP A 28 -2.88 -8.14 1.97
N ASP A 29 -2.33 -7.55 0.94
CA ASP A 29 -1.77 -6.21 1.07
C ASP A 29 -2.88 -5.19 0.97
N GLN A 30 -2.73 -4.13 1.72
CA GLN A 30 -3.66 -3.01 1.70
C GLN A 30 -2.97 -1.82 1.07
N THR A 31 -3.69 -1.02 0.33
CA THR A 31 -3.15 0.19 -0.27
C THR A 31 -3.93 1.40 0.24
N CYS A 32 -3.25 2.25 0.95
CA CYS A 32 -3.84 3.51 1.39
C CYS A 32 -3.08 4.67 0.75
N VAL A 33 -3.55 5.87 0.96
CA VAL A 33 -2.95 7.06 0.39
C VAL A 33 -2.48 7.98 1.50
N LEU A 34 -1.27 8.48 1.37
CA LEU A 34 -0.75 9.45 2.30
C LEU A 34 -0.75 10.78 1.57
N LYS A 35 -1.39 11.77 2.12
CA LYS A 35 -1.55 13.06 1.47
C LYS A 35 -0.97 14.17 2.31
N ALA A 36 -0.12 14.99 1.70
CA ALA A 36 0.38 16.19 2.35
C ALA A 36 -0.67 17.28 2.16
N ASP A 37 -1.23 17.76 3.24
CA ASP A 37 -2.36 18.68 3.17
C ASP A 37 -1.93 20.13 2.98
N THR A 38 -1.11 20.63 3.83
CA THR A 38 -0.82 22.07 3.84
C THR A 38 0.62 22.43 3.52
N GLU A 39 1.56 21.53 3.72
CA GLU A 39 2.97 21.80 3.49
C GLU A 39 3.68 20.61 2.89
N ASP A 40 4.84 20.86 2.32
CA ASP A 40 5.70 19.76 1.91
C ASP A 40 6.18 19.05 3.16
N VAL A 41 6.12 17.74 3.18
CA VAL A 41 6.56 16.94 4.31
C VAL A 41 7.48 15.83 3.87
N HIS A 42 8.45 15.53 4.69
CA HIS A 42 9.29 14.34 4.50
C HIS A 42 8.73 13.29 5.45
N VAL A 43 8.37 12.15 4.92
CA VAL A 43 7.69 11.14 5.70
C VAL A 43 8.48 9.84 5.66
N TYR A 44 8.52 9.17 6.80
CA TYR A 44 9.11 7.85 6.91
C TYR A 44 8.01 6.93 7.44
N VAL A 45 7.70 5.88 6.69
CA VAL A 45 6.58 5.00 7.01
C VAL A 45 7.06 3.56 7.14
N GLN A 46 6.61 2.90 8.19
CA GLN A 46 6.91 1.49 8.43
C GLN A 46 5.62 0.72 8.65
N ASP A 47 5.62 -0.54 8.25
CA ASP A 47 4.52 -1.43 8.60
C ASP A 47 4.59 -1.77 10.08
N LYS A 48 3.49 -2.15 10.66
CA LYS A 48 3.44 -2.64 12.02
C LYS A 48 2.85 -4.03 12.03
N ASP A 49 3.33 -4.87 12.94
CA ASP A 49 2.76 -6.22 13.05
C ASP A 49 1.57 -6.19 14.03
N ASP A 50 1.00 -7.34 14.28
CA ASP A 50 -0.17 -7.46 15.13
C ASP A 50 0.13 -7.10 16.58
N ASP A 51 1.38 -7.19 16.99
CA ASP A 51 1.78 -6.86 18.35
C ASP A 51 2.13 -5.39 18.49
N GLY A 52 2.07 -4.65 17.39
CA GLY A 52 2.37 -3.23 17.42
C GLY A 52 3.84 -2.89 17.22
N ASN A 53 4.63 -3.85 16.81
CA ASN A 53 6.06 -3.61 16.57
C ASN A 53 6.27 -3.14 15.13
N ASP A 54 7.24 -2.25 14.96
CA ASP A 54 7.57 -1.75 13.64
C ASP A 54 8.22 -2.84 12.81
N GLN A 55 7.86 -2.86 11.56
CA GLN A 55 8.39 -3.80 10.59
C GLN A 55 9.14 -3.03 9.50
N ASP A 56 9.13 -3.54 8.30
CA ASP A 56 9.90 -2.97 7.20
C ASP A 56 9.42 -1.58 6.81
N LYS A 57 10.36 -0.79 6.35
CA LYS A 57 10.02 0.51 5.78
C LYS A 57 9.24 0.29 4.50
N VAL A 58 8.14 0.99 4.34
CA VAL A 58 7.32 0.90 3.14
C VAL A 58 7.37 2.17 2.31
N PHE A 59 7.81 3.28 2.88
CA PHE A 59 7.97 4.51 2.12
C PHE A 59 8.87 5.49 2.86
N GLU A 60 9.65 6.23 2.13
CA GLU A 60 10.38 7.36 2.69
C GLU A 60 10.59 8.39 1.59
N GLY A 61 10.28 9.62 1.84
CA GLY A 61 10.51 10.67 0.87
C GLY A 61 9.69 11.91 1.15
N TRP A 62 9.86 12.89 0.28
CA TRP A 62 9.11 14.13 0.35
C TRP A 62 7.81 14.01 -0.40
N ILE A 63 6.75 14.55 0.18
CA ILE A 63 5.46 14.67 -0.46
C ILE A 63 5.16 16.16 -0.48
N LYS A 64 4.91 16.70 -1.66
CA LYS A 64 4.62 18.12 -1.77
C LYS A 64 3.18 18.42 -1.34
N ALA A 65 2.99 19.61 -0.83
CA ALA A 65 1.66 20.05 -0.39
C ALA A 65 0.63 19.78 -1.49
N GLY A 66 -0.44 19.13 -1.12
CA GLY A 66 -1.50 18.76 -2.06
C GLY A 66 -1.27 17.48 -2.84
N GLN A 67 -0.10 16.89 -2.73
CA GLN A 67 0.18 15.65 -3.44
C GLN A 67 -0.09 14.44 -2.58
N GLU A 68 -0.24 13.30 -3.25
CA GLU A 68 -0.52 12.04 -2.60
C GLU A 68 0.47 10.98 -3.05
N VAL A 69 0.77 10.04 -2.18
CA VAL A 69 1.54 8.85 -2.55
C VAL A 69 0.78 7.64 -2.07
N GLN A 70 0.91 6.56 -2.80
CA GLN A 70 0.29 5.31 -2.40
C GLN A 70 1.22 4.55 -1.48
N ILE A 71 0.67 4.03 -0.40
CA ILE A 71 1.41 3.25 0.57
C ILE A 71 0.84 1.83 0.55
N ARG A 72 1.72 0.87 0.40
CA ARG A 72 1.29 -0.51 0.39
C ARG A 72 1.71 -1.18 1.68
N SER A 73 0.75 -1.58 2.47
CA SER A 73 0.99 -2.19 3.76
C SER A 73 0.65 -3.67 3.72
N GLN A 74 1.52 -4.49 4.24
CA GLN A 74 1.27 -5.92 4.30
C GLN A 74 0.40 -6.28 5.49
N THR A 75 0.37 -5.44 6.50
CA THR A 75 -0.35 -5.75 7.72
C THR A 75 -1.64 -4.98 7.88
N GLY A 76 -1.80 -3.93 7.10
CA GLY A 76 -2.96 -3.05 7.24
C GLY A 76 -2.80 -1.99 8.31
N ARG A 77 -1.63 -1.91 8.94
CA ARG A 77 -1.34 -0.90 9.93
C ARG A 77 0.04 -0.35 9.70
N ILE A 78 0.20 0.93 9.92
CA ILE A 78 1.49 1.59 9.73
C ILE A 78 1.80 2.52 10.89
N SER A 79 3.08 2.78 11.06
CA SER A 79 3.52 3.88 11.90
C SER A 79 4.28 4.84 10.99
N TYR A 80 4.27 6.11 11.31
CA TYR A 80 4.99 7.07 10.51
C TYR A 80 5.46 8.27 11.32
N SER A 81 6.53 8.86 10.83
CA SER A 81 7.02 10.13 11.35
C SER A 81 7.13 11.08 10.18
N TYR A 82 7.03 12.35 10.45
CA TYR A 82 7.14 13.33 9.38
C TYR A 82 7.83 14.61 9.87
N LYS A 83 8.36 15.34 8.91
CA LYS A 83 9.04 16.60 9.17
C LYS A 83 8.56 17.58 8.11
N GLU A 84 8.14 18.75 8.54
CA GLU A 84 7.70 19.79 7.63
C GLU A 84 8.89 20.57 7.11
N ARG A 85 8.81 21.06 5.89
CA ARG A 85 9.92 21.78 5.30
C ARG A 85 10.22 23.07 6.05
N SER A 86 9.21 23.68 6.58
CA SER A 86 9.35 24.95 7.29
C SER A 86 9.77 24.79 8.75
N ASP A 87 9.88 23.55 9.22
CA ASP A 87 10.15 23.29 10.62
C ASP A 87 11.17 22.16 10.71
N ASP A 88 12.20 22.32 11.51
CA ASP A 88 13.19 21.27 11.66
C ASP A 88 12.76 20.17 12.60
N ARG A 89 11.60 20.30 13.20
CA ARG A 89 11.14 19.34 14.17
C ARG A 89 10.55 18.14 13.47
N SER A 90 10.81 16.96 14.00
CA SER A 90 10.18 15.73 13.51
C SER A 90 9.02 15.38 14.42
N TYR A 91 7.95 14.94 13.81
CA TYR A 91 6.77 14.50 14.54
C TYR A 91 6.66 13.00 14.37
N GLY A 92 6.93 12.25 15.42
CA GLY A 92 6.99 10.79 15.36
C GLY A 92 5.87 10.09 16.08
N ASP A 93 5.95 8.78 16.07
CA ASP A 93 5.00 7.93 16.78
C ASP A 93 3.54 8.09 16.36
N ASN A 94 3.33 8.37 15.11
CA ASN A 94 1.97 8.39 14.58
C ASN A 94 1.61 7.01 14.09
N HIS A 95 0.39 6.60 14.36
CA HIS A 95 -0.09 5.28 13.96
C HIS A 95 -1.39 5.43 13.19
N ALA A 96 -1.57 4.61 12.19
CA ALA A 96 -2.78 4.66 11.39
C ALA A 96 -3.09 3.30 10.80
N GLU A 97 -4.33 3.10 10.46
CA GLU A 97 -4.70 1.95 9.67
C GLU A 97 -4.49 2.29 8.21
N CYS A 98 -3.95 1.36 7.47
CA CYS A 98 -3.72 1.54 6.06
C CYS A 98 -4.54 0.51 5.33
N LYS A 99 -5.80 0.82 5.15
CA LYS A 99 -6.73 -0.06 4.46
C LYS A 99 -7.02 0.48 3.07
N ASP A 100 -7.44 -0.38 2.18
CA ASP A 100 -7.70 0.03 0.82
C ASP A 100 -8.65 1.22 0.78
N GLY A 101 -8.23 2.25 0.11
CA GLY A 101 -9.07 3.44 -0.05
C GLY A 101 -8.94 4.49 1.03
N ASP A 102 -8.23 4.19 2.11
CA ASP A 102 -8.06 5.18 3.18
C ASP A 102 -7.13 6.30 2.75
N ILE A 103 -7.42 7.49 3.20
CA ILE A 103 -6.56 8.64 2.98
C ILE A 103 -6.08 9.13 4.35
N ILE A 104 -4.76 9.12 4.53
CA ILE A 104 -4.13 9.59 5.75
C ILE A 104 -3.53 10.96 5.46
N ARG A 105 -3.98 11.97 6.17
CA ARG A 105 -3.51 13.33 5.92
C ARG A 105 -2.36 13.65 6.86
N VAL A 106 -1.33 14.21 6.27
CA VAL A 106 -0.16 14.64 7.03
C VAL A 106 -0.10 16.15 6.89
N PRO A 107 -0.03 16.87 7.95
CA PRO A 107 -0.16 18.35 7.91
C PRO A 107 0.85 19.07 7.08
#